data_482481223edb6969edae824a240e9270
#
_entry.id   482481223edb6969edae824a240e9270
#
_cell.length_a   1.000
_cell.length_b   1.000
_cell.length_c   1.000
_cell.angle_alpha   90.00
_cell.angle_beta   90.00
_cell.angle_gamma   90.00
#
_symmetry.space_group_name_H-M   'P 1'
#
loop_
_entity.id
_entity.type
_entity.pdbx_description
1 polymer ?
#
loop_
_entity_poly.entity_id
_entity_poly.type
_entity_poly.pdbx_seq_one_letter_code
_entity_poly.pdbx_strand_id
1 'polypeptide(L)'
;MKLEIGKVIYRLRKEKNITQEALAKTVGVSVAAVSKWESNNSYPDITLLPSIARFFNISIDELLNYEKDISNEEVMEIVKKCVLLFEKDTVEKAIELCEEYIKKYPNNIFLKFRIASLYMMSIPSAQGEEEAKIMLNKSIELFEESAKSSEIEISEVSKYSLSSLYSMNEEFNKAEEVLLSLPKVTADRDDMLVGLYINQDRKDEAIELLRNLTYKKLSSLKMSLDSYVSLFAKEKNYEKSMEVLALEEKLIEIFGVKSIFGVSTNLMYGEIYAKKKDTKKTLDHIEKLIECYEMEFNLDNYLLFDKIKLFSGVHSKTYLLVSMKKLLLDDKYDFLREDKRFNDIVKKLDDISN
;
A
#
# COMPACT_ATOMS: atom_id res chain seq x y z
N MET A 1 17.51 -7.88 -21.31
CA MET A 1 16.60 -9.05 -21.34
C MET A 1 17.15 -10.06 -22.36
N LYS A 2 17.41 -11.31 -21.95
CA LYS A 2 17.86 -12.35 -22.87
C LYS A 2 16.63 -13.20 -23.22
N LEU A 3 16.25 -13.25 -24.50
CA LEU A 3 15.11 -14.04 -24.95
C LEU A 3 15.42 -15.53 -24.79
N GLU A 4 14.49 -16.32 -24.26
CA GLU A 4 14.63 -17.77 -24.04
C GLU A 4 13.96 -18.59 -25.14
N ILE A 5 13.78 -18.01 -26.33
CA ILE A 5 13.13 -18.62 -27.48
C ILE A 5 13.68 -20.01 -27.81
N GLY A 6 14.99 -20.22 -27.64
CA GLY A 6 15.60 -21.52 -27.89
C GLY A 6 15.13 -22.62 -26.95
N LYS A 7 14.90 -22.30 -25.66
CA LYS A 7 14.32 -23.27 -24.72
C LYS A 7 12.87 -23.63 -25.09
N VAL A 8 12.09 -22.62 -25.53
CA VAL A 8 10.70 -22.83 -25.97
C VAL A 8 10.67 -23.74 -27.19
N ILE A 9 11.48 -23.46 -28.22
CA ILE A 9 11.60 -24.27 -29.41
C ILE A 9 11.98 -25.73 -29.06
N TYR A 10 12.98 -25.92 -28.19
CA TYR A 10 13.40 -27.23 -27.73
C TYR A 10 12.26 -28.00 -27.05
N ARG A 11 11.55 -27.37 -26.10
CA ARG A 11 10.43 -27.94 -25.37
C ARG A 11 9.32 -28.39 -26.33
N LEU A 12 8.85 -27.46 -27.17
CA LEU A 12 7.75 -27.72 -28.10
C LEU A 12 8.10 -28.82 -29.12
N ARG A 13 9.36 -28.84 -29.60
CA ARG A 13 9.82 -29.90 -30.49
C ARG A 13 9.82 -31.25 -29.79
N LYS A 14 10.24 -31.33 -28.53
CA LYS A 14 10.21 -32.56 -27.73
C LYS A 14 8.78 -33.04 -27.47
N GLU A 15 7.88 -32.15 -27.14
CA GLU A 15 6.46 -32.44 -26.95
C GLU A 15 5.82 -33.03 -28.21
N LYS A 16 6.20 -32.54 -29.41
CA LYS A 16 5.77 -33.08 -30.70
C LYS A 16 6.53 -34.34 -31.14
N ASN A 17 7.52 -34.80 -30.36
CA ASN A 17 8.36 -35.97 -30.68
C ASN A 17 9.04 -35.89 -32.06
N ILE A 18 9.49 -34.70 -32.49
CA ILE A 18 10.18 -34.51 -33.77
C ILE A 18 11.68 -34.24 -33.59
N THR A 19 12.46 -34.57 -34.64
CA THR A 19 13.91 -34.29 -34.64
C THR A 19 14.22 -32.84 -35.02
N GLN A 20 15.44 -32.35 -34.71
CA GLN A 20 15.93 -31.06 -35.21
C GLN A 20 15.91 -30.99 -36.74
N GLU A 21 16.19 -32.10 -37.42
CA GLU A 21 16.15 -32.19 -38.87
C GLU A 21 14.72 -32.02 -39.43
N ALA A 22 13.73 -32.62 -38.78
CA ALA A 22 12.34 -32.48 -39.20
C ALA A 22 11.86 -31.03 -39.04
N LEU A 23 12.21 -30.37 -37.90
CA LEU A 23 11.92 -28.95 -37.68
C LEU A 23 12.63 -28.08 -38.72
N ALA A 24 13.93 -28.28 -38.92
CA ALA A 24 14.74 -27.53 -39.88
C ALA A 24 14.17 -27.60 -41.31
N LYS A 25 13.78 -28.79 -41.75
CA LYS A 25 13.12 -28.99 -43.05
C LYS A 25 11.80 -28.25 -43.18
N THR A 26 11.00 -28.23 -42.12
CA THR A 26 9.69 -27.56 -42.13
C THR A 26 9.79 -26.05 -42.19
N VAL A 27 10.74 -25.48 -41.44
CA VAL A 27 10.91 -24.02 -41.41
C VAL A 27 11.90 -23.48 -42.45
N GLY A 28 12.49 -24.36 -43.26
CA GLY A 28 13.34 -23.98 -44.39
C GLY A 28 14.75 -23.55 -43.99
N VAL A 29 15.34 -24.14 -42.94
CA VAL A 29 16.67 -23.77 -42.43
C VAL A 29 17.59 -25.03 -42.34
N SER A 30 18.86 -24.78 -42.01
CA SER A 30 19.78 -25.90 -41.75
C SER A 30 19.56 -26.48 -40.33
N VAL A 31 19.86 -27.78 -40.18
CA VAL A 31 19.84 -28.47 -38.87
C VAL A 31 20.76 -27.75 -37.86
N ALA A 32 21.91 -27.26 -38.31
CA ALA A 32 22.85 -26.50 -37.48
C ALA A 32 22.23 -25.20 -36.97
N ALA A 33 21.35 -24.53 -37.72
CA ALA A 33 20.64 -23.34 -37.25
C ALA A 33 19.70 -23.69 -36.10
N VAL A 34 18.88 -24.73 -36.23
CA VAL A 34 17.96 -25.19 -35.16
C VAL A 34 18.76 -25.58 -33.91
N SER A 35 19.87 -26.29 -34.06
CA SER A 35 20.76 -26.66 -32.95
C SER A 35 21.32 -25.43 -32.20
N LYS A 36 21.72 -24.39 -32.94
CA LYS A 36 22.20 -23.14 -32.35
C LYS A 36 21.10 -22.39 -31.61
N TRP A 37 19.86 -22.38 -32.13
CA TRP A 37 18.71 -21.78 -31.46
C TRP A 37 18.42 -22.48 -30.13
N GLU A 38 18.30 -23.84 -30.15
CA GLU A 38 17.99 -24.63 -28.96
C GLU A 38 19.08 -24.56 -27.89
N SER A 39 20.34 -24.34 -28.30
CA SER A 39 21.47 -24.11 -27.38
C SER A 39 21.64 -22.65 -26.94
N ASN A 40 20.75 -21.74 -27.35
CA ASN A 40 20.81 -20.29 -27.11
C ASN A 40 22.10 -19.61 -27.64
N ASN A 41 22.77 -20.20 -28.64
CA ASN A 41 23.95 -19.62 -29.29
C ASN A 41 23.58 -18.64 -30.42
N SER A 42 22.38 -18.65 -30.91
CA SER A 42 21.79 -17.70 -31.85
C SER A 42 20.28 -17.67 -31.72
N TYR A 43 19.65 -16.64 -32.29
CA TYR A 43 18.20 -16.54 -32.41
C TYR A 43 17.76 -16.86 -33.85
N PRO A 44 16.50 -17.32 -34.04
CA PRO A 44 15.87 -17.32 -35.34
C PRO A 44 15.80 -15.91 -35.91
N ASP A 45 15.89 -15.78 -37.24
CA ASP A 45 15.57 -14.54 -37.92
C ASP A 45 14.09 -14.17 -37.65
N ILE A 46 13.82 -12.88 -37.44
CA ILE A 46 12.47 -12.39 -37.12
C ILE A 46 11.43 -12.80 -38.16
N THR A 47 11.83 -12.96 -39.41
CA THR A 47 10.96 -13.38 -40.51
C THR A 47 10.53 -14.86 -40.40
N LEU A 48 11.24 -15.68 -39.62
CA LEU A 48 10.93 -17.07 -39.39
C LEU A 48 9.97 -17.28 -38.21
N LEU A 49 9.85 -16.30 -37.31
CA LEU A 49 9.01 -16.44 -36.12
C LEU A 49 7.56 -16.80 -36.44
N PRO A 50 6.89 -16.19 -37.43
CA PRO A 50 5.51 -16.59 -37.81
C PRO A 50 5.40 -18.03 -38.28
N SER A 51 6.42 -18.52 -39.01
CA SER A 51 6.42 -19.89 -39.53
C SER A 51 6.64 -20.92 -38.42
N ILE A 52 7.54 -20.63 -37.46
CA ILE A 52 7.82 -21.46 -36.30
C ILE A 52 6.58 -21.50 -35.39
N ALA A 53 5.99 -20.35 -35.08
CA ALA A 53 4.80 -20.24 -34.25
C ALA A 53 3.61 -21.03 -34.84
N ARG A 54 3.37 -20.88 -36.15
CA ARG A 54 2.33 -21.62 -36.86
C ARG A 54 2.58 -23.12 -36.85
N PHE A 55 3.83 -23.56 -37.02
CA PHE A 55 4.18 -24.97 -36.98
C PHE A 55 3.89 -25.59 -35.61
N PHE A 56 4.17 -24.87 -34.54
CA PHE A 56 3.89 -25.33 -33.20
C PHE A 56 2.44 -25.09 -32.76
N ASN A 57 1.66 -24.30 -33.50
CA ASN A 57 0.29 -23.88 -33.20
C ASN A 57 0.21 -23.04 -31.90
N ILE A 58 1.13 -22.10 -31.80
CA ILE A 58 1.20 -21.14 -30.69
C ILE A 58 1.26 -19.70 -31.21
N SER A 59 1.10 -18.71 -30.32
CA SER A 59 1.34 -17.30 -30.65
C SER A 59 2.84 -16.99 -30.76
N ILE A 60 3.19 -15.88 -31.39
CA ILE A 60 4.58 -15.37 -31.39
C ILE A 60 5.01 -14.99 -29.98
N ASP A 61 4.12 -14.45 -29.16
CA ASP A 61 4.38 -14.10 -27.80
C ASP A 61 4.77 -15.32 -26.96
N GLU A 62 4.03 -16.42 -27.08
CA GLU A 62 4.37 -17.72 -26.47
C GLU A 62 5.71 -18.26 -26.97
N LEU A 63 6.00 -18.11 -28.29
CA LEU A 63 7.27 -18.52 -28.85
C LEU A 63 8.45 -17.74 -28.31
N LEU A 64 8.26 -16.44 -28.07
CA LEU A 64 9.25 -15.54 -27.48
C LEU A 64 9.34 -15.69 -25.95
N ASN A 65 8.46 -16.46 -25.33
CA ASN A 65 8.24 -16.52 -23.89
C ASN A 65 8.02 -15.10 -23.35
N TYR A 66 7.23 -14.32 -24.12
CA TYR A 66 6.88 -12.95 -23.76
C TYR A 66 5.58 -12.97 -22.97
N GLU A 67 5.69 -12.75 -21.68
CA GLU A 67 4.53 -12.46 -20.85
C GLU A 67 4.26 -10.95 -20.96
N LYS A 68 3.10 -10.63 -21.49
CA LYS A 68 2.69 -9.24 -21.73
C LYS A 68 2.65 -8.46 -20.42
N ASP A 69 2.33 -9.15 -19.36
CA ASP A 69 2.21 -8.57 -18.02
C ASP A 69 2.32 -9.65 -16.93
N ILE A 70 2.45 -9.23 -15.69
CA ILE A 70 2.48 -10.09 -14.51
C ILE A 70 1.13 -10.08 -13.80
N SER A 71 0.80 -11.17 -13.10
CA SER A 71 -0.43 -11.27 -12.31
C SER A 71 -0.40 -10.35 -11.08
N ASN A 72 -1.58 -10.07 -10.52
CA ASN A 72 -1.67 -9.27 -9.30
C ASN A 72 -0.96 -9.95 -8.12
N GLU A 73 -0.96 -11.29 -8.05
CA GLU A 73 -0.23 -12.07 -7.05
C GLU A 73 1.28 -11.87 -7.17
N GLU A 74 1.81 -11.91 -8.40
CA GLU A 74 3.23 -11.65 -8.66
C GLU A 74 3.61 -10.21 -8.34
N VAL A 75 2.73 -9.24 -8.63
CA VAL A 75 2.91 -7.85 -8.19
C VAL A 75 3.03 -7.78 -6.66
N MET A 76 2.17 -8.46 -5.92
CA MET A 76 2.22 -8.45 -4.47
C MET A 76 3.51 -9.08 -3.91
N GLU A 77 4.05 -10.11 -4.56
CA GLU A 77 5.36 -10.68 -4.19
C GLU A 77 6.51 -9.70 -4.47
N ILE A 78 6.43 -8.93 -5.56
CA ILE A 78 7.39 -7.84 -5.83
C ILE A 78 7.31 -6.78 -4.74
N VAL A 79 6.10 -6.32 -4.43
CA VAL A 79 5.87 -5.30 -3.39
C VAL A 79 6.42 -5.75 -2.04
N LYS A 80 6.21 -7.00 -1.63
CA LYS A 80 6.80 -7.55 -0.39
C LYS A 80 8.33 -7.45 -0.37
N LYS A 81 9.00 -7.72 -1.50
CA LYS A 81 10.46 -7.59 -1.60
C LYS A 81 10.90 -6.12 -1.43
N CYS A 82 10.17 -5.18 -2.06
CA CYS A 82 10.45 -3.76 -1.92
C CYS A 82 10.24 -3.29 -0.46
N VAL A 83 9.15 -3.72 0.19
CA VAL A 83 8.88 -3.42 1.62
C VAL A 83 10.03 -3.87 2.51
N LEU A 84 10.53 -5.09 2.32
CA LEU A 84 11.65 -5.61 3.11
C LEU A 84 12.91 -4.76 2.99
N LEU A 85 13.16 -4.13 1.84
CA LEU A 85 14.30 -3.21 1.69
C LEU A 85 14.04 -1.88 2.42
N PHE A 86 12.82 -1.33 2.35
CA PHE A 86 12.48 -0.14 3.15
C PHE A 86 12.59 -0.37 4.65
N GLU A 87 12.36 -1.61 5.12
CA GLU A 87 12.46 -1.94 6.54
C GLU A 87 13.89 -2.27 7.01
N LYS A 88 14.72 -2.89 6.16
CA LYS A 88 15.97 -3.54 6.58
C LYS A 88 17.24 -2.98 5.94
N ASP A 89 17.13 -2.14 4.93
CA ASP A 89 18.25 -1.59 4.17
C ASP A 89 18.08 -0.07 4.00
N THR A 90 18.78 0.52 3.04
CA THR A 90 18.66 1.96 2.75
C THR A 90 17.47 2.24 1.83
N VAL A 91 16.89 3.44 1.97
CA VAL A 91 15.78 3.88 1.12
C VAL A 91 16.18 3.95 -0.35
N GLU A 92 17.45 4.31 -0.64
CA GLU A 92 17.94 4.37 -2.02
C GLU A 92 17.86 2.99 -2.71
N LYS A 93 18.30 1.92 -2.03
CA LYS A 93 18.21 0.55 -2.60
C LYS A 93 16.78 0.10 -2.79
N ALA A 94 15.89 0.48 -1.89
CA ALA A 94 14.47 0.17 -2.02
C ALA A 94 13.87 0.88 -3.23
N ILE A 95 14.21 2.17 -3.44
CA ILE A 95 13.82 2.94 -4.62
C ILE A 95 14.39 2.32 -5.89
N GLU A 96 15.68 1.97 -5.92
CA GLU A 96 16.33 1.35 -7.09
C GLU A 96 15.60 0.06 -7.50
N LEU A 97 15.24 -0.80 -6.54
CA LEU A 97 14.50 -2.03 -6.84
C LEU A 97 13.09 -1.74 -7.37
N CYS A 98 12.38 -0.78 -6.81
CA CYS A 98 11.06 -0.37 -7.30
C CYS A 98 11.14 0.13 -8.75
N GLU A 99 12.12 0.98 -9.06
CA GLU A 99 12.35 1.52 -10.41
C GLU A 99 12.72 0.42 -11.41
N GLU A 100 13.52 -0.57 -11.00
CA GLU A 100 13.85 -1.73 -11.83
C GLU A 100 12.58 -2.48 -12.25
N TYR A 101 11.65 -2.72 -11.31
CA TYR A 101 10.39 -3.41 -11.60
C TYR A 101 9.45 -2.56 -12.45
N ILE A 102 9.35 -1.26 -12.20
CA ILE A 102 8.55 -0.34 -13.04
C ILE A 102 9.10 -0.32 -14.47
N LYS A 103 10.43 -0.24 -14.64
CA LYS A 103 11.08 -0.30 -15.94
C LYS A 103 10.87 -1.64 -16.65
N LYS A 104 10.80 -2.73 -15.90
CA LYS A 104 10.57 -4.06 -16.44
C LYS A 104 9.12 -4.26 -16.89
N TYR A 105 8.17 -3.67 -16.18
CA TYR A 105 6.72 -3.78 -16.43
C TYR A 105 6.07 -2.40 -16.57
N PRO A 106 6.45 -1.62 -17.59
CA PRO A 106 6.11 -0.18 -17.67
C PRO A 106 4.60 0.08 -17.88
N ASN A 107 3.84 -0.92 -18.32
CA ASN A 107 2.41 -0.80 -18.58
C ASN A 107 1.53 -1.42 -17.48
N ASN A 108 2.12 -2.05 -16.47
CA ASN A 108 1.36 -2.64 -15.37
C ASN A 108 0.90 -1.56 -14.40
N ILE A 109 -0.35 -1.16 -14.54
CA ILE A 109 -0.97 -0.11 -13.70
C ILE A 109 -1.09 -0.53 -12.25
N PHE A 110 -1.40 -1.81 -11.97
CA PHE A 110 -1.51 -2.31 -10.60
C PHE A 110 -0.15 -2.27 -9.88
N LEU A 111 0.95 -2.62 -10.57
CA LEU A 111 2.30 -2.49 -10.02
C LEU A 111 2.62 -1.02 -9.68
N LYS A 112 2.36 -0.09 -10.60
CA LYS A 112 2.57 1.35 -10.38
C LYS A 112 1.77 1.85 -9.18
N PHE A 113 0.50 1.50 -9.10
CA PHE A 113 -0.38 1.81 -7.98
C PHE A 113 0.17 1.29 -6.64
N ARG A 114 0.63 0.05 -6.59
CA ARG A 114 1.18 -0.56 -5.37
C ARG A 114 2.52 0.05 -4.95
N ILE A 115 3.40 0.35 -5.90
CA ILE A 115 4.68 1.02 -5.62
C ILE A 115 4.44 2.47 -5.21
N ALA A 116 3.51 3.19 -5.84
CA ALA A 116 3.11 4.53 -5.39
C ALA A 116 2.62 4.54 -3.93
N SER A 117 1.78 3.56 -3.59
CA SER A 117 1.30 3.38 -2.22
C SER A 117 2.46 3.10 -1.25
N LEU A 118 3.43 2.29 -1.65
CA LEU A 118 4.60 1.98 -0.84
C LEU A 118 5.45 3.23 -0.59
N TYR A 119 5.75 4.02 -1.64
CA TYR A 119 6.47 5.29 -1.46
C TYR A 119 5.72 6.23 -0.50
N MET A 120 4.42 6.43 -0.71
CA MET A 120 3.60 7.28 0.17
C MET A 120 3.67 6.83 1.63
N MET A 121 3.55 5.53 1.89
CA MET A 121 3.62 4.98 3.24
C MET A 121 5.01 5.07 3.87
N SER A 122 6.06 5.12 3.06
CA SER A 122 7.45 5.20 3.51
C SER A 122 7.94 6.64 3.77
N ILE A 123 7.21 7.68 3.33
CA ILE A 123 7.59 9.08 3.55
C ILE A 123 7.90 9.39 5.03
N PRO A 124 7.11 8.95 6.02
CA PRO A 124 7.41 9.25 7.43
C PRO A 124 8.71 8.64 7.96
N SER A 125 9.25 7.63 7.28
CA SER A 125 10.50 6.97 7.67
C SER A 125 11.75 7.58 7.03
N ALA A 126 11.61 8.57 6.15
CA ALA A 126 12.71 9.26 5.51
C ALA A 126 13.75 9.79 6.51
N GLN A 127 15.03 9.73 6.14
CA GLN A 127 16.13 10.20 6.99
C GLN A 127 16.42 11.71 6.85
N GLY A 128 15.57 12.43 6.08
CA GLY A 128 15.66 13.86 5.87
C GLY A 128 14.65 14.35 4.85
N GLU A 129 14.57 15.68 4.71
CA GLU A 129 13.62 16.32 3.78
C GLU A 129 13.85 15.93 2.32
N GLU A 130 15.10 15.76 1.89
CA GLU A 130 15.44 15.39 0.51
C GLU A 130 14.89 14.00 0.17
N GLU A 131 15.12 13.03 1.02
CA GLU A 131 14.63 11.66 0.84
C GLU A 131 13.09 11.60 0.87
N ALA A 132 12.46 12.31 1.80
CA ALA A 132 11.01 12.45 1.86
C ALA A 132 10.44 13.05 0.57
N LYS A 133 11.10 14.08 0.03
CA LYS A 133 10.69 14.75 -1.20
C LYS A 133 10.84 13.87 -2.44
N ILE A 134 11.89 13.05 -2.50
CA ILE A 134 12.06 12.06 -3.57
C ILE A 134 10.89 11.07 -3.56
N MET A 135 10.57 10.48 -2.41
CA MET A 135 9.45 9.52 -2.29
C MET A 135 8.10 10.18 -2.58
N LEU A 136 7.89 11.41 -2.10
CA LEU A 136 6.68 12.19 -2.37
C LEU A 136 6.48 12.38 -3.88
N ASN A 137 7.49 12.88 -4.60
CA ASN A 137 7.41 13.14 -6.03
C ASN A 137 7.19 11.85 -6.84
N LYS A 138 7.92 10.78 -6.52
CA LYS A 138 7.74 9.47 -7.17
C LYS A 138 6.35 8.88 -6.92
N SER A 139 5.82 9.06 -5.71
CA SER A 139 4.46 8.63 -5.39
C SER A 139 3.43 9.40 -6.21
N ILE A 140 3.57 10.73 -6.32
CA ILE A 140 2.69 11.58 -7.14
C ILE A 140 2.71 11.10 -8.59
N GLU A 141 3.89 10.97 -9.20
CA GLU A 141 4.06 10.55 -10.60
C GLU A 141 3.32 9.23 -10.89
N LEU A 142 3.53 8.21 -10.07
CA LEU A 142 2.92 6.90 -10.26
C LEU A 142 1.40 6.90 -10.00
N PHE A 143 0.93 7.69 -9.04
CA PHE A 143 -0.51 7.83 -8.82
C PHE A 143 -1.19 8.65 -9.91
N GLU A 144 -0.53 9.65 -10.53
CA GLU A 144 -1.06 10.36 -11.70
C GLU A 144 -1.29 9.43 -12.90
N GLU A 145 -0.42 8.42 -13.06
CA GLU A 145 -0.62 7.38 -14.07
C GLU A 145 -1.75 6.42 -13.68
N SER A 146 -1.75 5.96 -12.42
CA SER A 146 -2.74 5.00 -11.92
C SER A 146 -4.15 5.60 -11.84
N ALA A 147 -4.27 6.91 -11.62
CA ALA A 147 -5.54 7.63 -11.64
C ALA A 147 -6.24 7.61 -13.01
N LYS A 148 -5.51 7.31 -14.09
CA LYS A 148 -6.02 7.15 -15.46
C LYS A 148 -6.49 5.73 -15.77
N SER A 149 -6.40 4.82 -14.79
CA SER A 149 -6.82 3.43 -14.96
C SER A 149 -8.29 3.32 -15.36
N SER A 150 -8.59 2.33 -16.20
CA SER A 150 -9.96 1.92 -16.48
C SER A 150 -10.60 1.14 -15.32
N GLU A 151 -9.79 0.63 -14.40
CA GLU A 151 -10.26 0.02 -13.16
C GLU A 151 -10.66 1.11 -12.17
N ILE A 152 -11.97 1.22 -11.92
CA ILE A 152 -12.56 2.29 -11.11
C ILE A 152 -11.91 2.35 -9.73
N GLU A 153 -11.72 1.21 -9.07
CA GLU A 153 -11.13 1.13 -7.73
C GLU A 153 -9.70 1.70 -7.69
N ILE A 154 -8.85 1.31 -8.64
CA ILE A 154 -7.48 1.83 -8.74
C ILE A 154 -7.51 3.33 -9.01
N SER A 155 -8.36 3.77 -9.97
CA SER A 155 -8.48 5.19 -10.32
C SER A 155 -8.93 6.05 -9.14
N GLU A 156 -9.99 5.65 -8.43
CA GLU A 156 -10.53 6.41 -7.30
C GLU A 156 -9.55 6.46 -6.11
N VAL A 157 -8.97 5.32 -5.73
CA VAL A 157 -7.98 5.28 -4.63
C VAL A 157 -6.75 6.11 -4.98
N SER A 158 -6.28 6.07 -6.24
CA SER A 158 -5.17 6.91 -6.70
C SER A 158 -5.50 8.40 -6.57
N LYS A 159 -6.71 8.82 -6.93
CA LYS A 159 -7.16 10.21 -6.79
C LYS A 159 -7.22 10.66 -5.33
N TYR A 160 -7.74 9.81 -4.42
CA TYR A 160 -7.71 10.11 -2.98
C TYR A 160 -6.28 10.27 -2.47
N SER A 161 -5.37 9.38 -2.87
CA SER A 161 -3.96 9.45 -2.49
C SER A 161 -3.29 10.71 -3.04
N LEU A 162 -3.54 11.06 -4.31
CA LEU A 162 -3.05 12.29 -4.92
C LEU A 162 -3.50 13.54 -4.18
N SER A 163 -4.75 13.60 -3.71
CA SER A 163 -5.22 14.78 -2.97
C SER A 163 -4.43 15.00 -1.69
N SER A 164 -4.07 13.92 -0.99
CA SER A 164 -3.23 13.99 0.22
C SER A 164 -1.79 14.38 -0.11
N LEU A 165 -1.20 13.78 -1.14
CA LEU A 165 0.18 14.07 -1.56
C LEU A 165 0.33 15.49 -2.10
N TYR A 166 -0.62 15.98 -2.90
CA TYR A 166 -0.64 17.37 -3.34
C TYR A 166 -0.79 18.35 -2.17
N SER A 167 -1.60 17.99 -1.16
CA SER A 167 -1.72 18.80 0.06
C SER A 167 -0.41 18.82 0.84
N MET A 168 0.33 17.70 0.92
CA MET A 168 1.67 17.65 1.54
C MET A 168 2.69 18.48 0.76
N ASN A 169 2.53 18.57 -0.56
CA ASN A 169 3.39 19.36 -1.45
C ASN A 169 2.91 20.83 -1.60
N GLU A 170 1.93 21.25 -0.79
CA GLU A 170 1.32 22.59 -0.82
C GLU A 170 0.62 22.96 -2.17
N GLU A 171 0.35 21.96 -3.01
CA GLU A 171 -0.36 22.10 -4.29
C GLU A 171 -1.88 22.02 -4.10
N PHE A 172 -2.45 22.84 -3.21
CA PHE A 172 -3.84 22.76 -2.75
C PHE A 172 -4.88 22.82 -3.89
N ASN A 173 -4.62 23.60 -4.94
CA ASN A 173 -5.52 23.68 -6.10
C ASN A 173 -5.66 22.33 -6.81
N LYS A 174 -4.53 21.62 -7.01
CA LYS A 174 -4.56 20.27 -7.60
C LYS A 174 -5.24 19.26 -6.68
N ALA A 175 -5.02 19.38 -5.39
CA ALA A 175 -5.69 18.52 -4.40
C ALA A 175 -7.21 18.68 -4.47
N GLU A 176 -7.71 19.92 -4.54
CA GLU A 176 -9.15 20.22 -4.67
C GLU A 176 -9.70 19.72 -6.02
N GLU A 177 -9.01 19.99 -7.14
CA GLU A 177 -9.42 19.55 -8.47
C GLU A 177 -9.60 18.02 -8.53
N VAL A 178 -8.64 17.28 -8.00
CA VAL A 178 -8.70 15.82 -7.95
C VAL A 178 -9.88 15.33 -7.11
N LEU A 179 -10.12 15.91 -5.93
CA LEU A 179 -11.24 15.55 -5.07
C LEU A 179 -12.59 15.84 -5.75
N LEU A 180 -12.72 16.98 -6.43
CA LEU A 180 -13.94 17.35 -7.14
C LEU A 180 -14.20 16.47 -8.37
N SER A 181 -13.17 15.79 -8.91
CA SER A 181 -13.31 14.83 -10.01
C SER A 181 -13.87 13.47 -9.56
N LEU A 182 -13.93 13.20 -8.26
CA LEU A 182 -14.47 11.96 -7.73
C LEU A 182 -16.01 11.99 -7.71
N PRO A 183 -16.68 10.86 -7.99
CA PRO A 183 -18.13 10.81 -8.01
C PRO A 183 -18.69 11.08 -6.61
N LYS A 184 -19.70 11.94 -6.53
CA LYS A 184 -20.47 12.15 -5.29
C LYS A 184 -21.47 11.00 -5.15
N VAL A 185 -21.16 10.03 -4.30
CA VAL A 185 -22.04 8.88 -4.05
C VAL A 185 -23.21 9.31 -3.17
N THR A 186 -24.44 9.15 -3.68
CA THR A 186 -25.69 9.50 -2.96
C THR A 186 -26.34 8.31 -2.26
N ALA A 187 -26.05 7.08 -2.70
CA ALA A 187 -26.52 5.84 -2.07
C ALA A 187 -25.41 4.78 -2.13
N ASP A 188 -25.22 4.08 -1.02
CA ASP A 188 -24.28 2.95 -0.99
C ASP A 188 -25.01 1.69 -1.49
N ARG A 189 -24.54 1.12 -2.60
CA ARG A 189 -25.05 -0.15 -3.16
C ARG A 189 -25.08 -1.24 -2.09
N ASP A 190 -24.07 -1.28 -1.25
CA ASP A 190 -23.90 -2.35 -0.26
C ASP A 190 -24.93 -2.23 0.87
N ASP A 191 -25.37 -1.02 1.24
CA ASP A 191 -26.50 -0.82 2.15
C ASP A 191 -27.80 -1.41 1.57
N MET A 192 -28.03 -1.26 0.26
CA MET A 192 -29.20 -1.82 -0.41
C MET A 192 -29.13 -3.36 -0.50
N LEU A 193 -27.92 -3.90 -0.76
CA LEU A 193 -27.70 -5.35 -0.81
C LEU A 193 -27.95 -6.04 0.52
N VAL A 194 -27.67 -5.39 1.66
CA VAL A 194 -27.99 -5.92 2.99
C VAL A 194 -29.50 -6.20 3.11
N GLY A 195 -30.35 -5.23 2.75
CA GLY A 195 -31.80 -5.42 2.78
C GLY A 195 -32.26 -6.55 1.87
N LEU A 196 -31.68 -6.66 0.66
CA LEU A 196 -31.97 -7.73 -0.27
C LEU A 196 -31.59 -9.10 0.29
N TYR A 197 -30.40 -9.25 0.86
CA TYR A 197 -29.93 -10.51 1.43
C TYR A 197 -30.77 -10.96 2.64
N ILE A 198 -31.16 -10.02 3.51
CA ILE A 198 -32.08 -10.31 4.63
C ILE A 198 -33.42 -10.85 4.09
N ASN A 199 -34.01 -10.20 3.07
CA ASN A 199 -35.28 -10.63 2.47
C ASN A 199 -35.18 -11.99 1.76
N GLN A 200 -34.00 -12.39 1.31
CA GLN A 200 -33.72 -13.68 0.68
C GLN A 200 -33.31 -14.77 1.70
N ASP A 201 -33.31 -14.50 3.00
CA ASP A 201 -32.80 -15.37 4.06
C ASP A 201 -31.30 -15.76 3.91
N ARG A 202 -30.54 -14.94 3.20
CA ARG A 202 -29.08 -15.08 2.99
C ARG A 202 -28.34 -14.41 4.14
N LYS A 203 -28.45 -15.00 5.32
CA LYS A 203 -28.01 -14.41 6.60
C LYS A 203 -26.52 -14.19 6.68
N ASP A 204 -25.72 -15.17 6.24
CA ASP A 204 -24.25 -15.10 6.35
C ASP A 204 -23.70 -13.97 5.48
N GLU A 205 -24.21 -13.82 4.27
CA GLU A 205 -23.81 -12.76 3.34
C GLU A 205 -24.26 -11.39 3.85
N ALA A 206 -25.45 -11.29 4.40
CA ALA A 206 -25.93 -10.05 5.02
C ALA A 206 -25.07 -9.64 6.21
N ILE A 207 -24.68 -10.59 7.07
CA ILE A 207 -23.83 -10.33 8.24
C ILE A 207 -22.41 -9.91 7.82
N GLU A 208 -21.81 -10.59 6.84
CA GLU A 208 -20.48 -10.22 6.31
C GLU A 208 -20.50 -8.79 5.77
N LEU A 209 -21.51 -8.45 4.99
CA LEU A 209 -21.63 -7.11 4.41
C LEU A 209 -21.89 -6.05 5.49
N LEU A 210 -22.76 -6.34 6.48
CA LEU A 210 -23.03 -5.45 7.61
C LEU A 210 -21.77 -5.14 8.44
N ARG A 211 -20.94 -6.14 8.71
CA ARG A 211 -19.67 -5.95 9.42
C ARG A 211 -18.78 -4.94 8.70
N ASN A 212 -18.57 -5.15 7.40
CA ASN A 212 -17.75 -4.28 6.56
C ASN A 212 -18.31 -2.85 6.50
N LEU A 213 -19.62 -2.71 6.30
CA LEU A 213 -20.28 -1.41 6.29
C LEU A 213 -20.21 -0.68 7.63
N THR A 214 -20.45 -1.40 8.74
CA THR A 214 -20.37 -0.82 10.08
C THR A 214 -18.97 -0.31 10.36
N TYR A 215 -17.93 -1.10 10.04
CA TYR A 215 -16.55 -0.68 10.19
C TYR A 215 -16.21 0.55 9.32
N LYS A 216 -16.62 0.54 8.05
CA LYS A 216 -16.42 1.65 7.11
C LYS A 216 -17.08 2.95 7.61
N LYS A 217 -18.32 2.87 8.09
CA LYS A 217 -19.06 4.02 8.62
C LYS A 217 -18.44 4.54 9.92
N LEU A 218 -18.01 3.63 10.80
CA LEU A 218 -17.33 3.99 12.04
C LEU A 218 -15.98 4.68 11.76
N SER A 219 -15.19 4.14 10.82
CA SER A 219 -13.94 4.75 10.38
C SER A 219 -14.16 6.14 9.77
N SER A 220 -15.19 6.30 8.96
CA SER A 220 -15.55 7.61 8.39
C SER A 220 -15.97 8.62 9.46
N LEU A 221 -16.76 8.20 10.44
CA LEU A 221 -17.12 9.05 11.58
C LEU A 221 -15.87 9.46 12.37
N LYS A 222 -14.96 8.51 12.65
CA LYS A 222 -13.70 8.79 13.33
C LYS A 222 -12.86 9.83 12.59
N MET A 223 -12.71 9.70 11.27
CA MET A 223 -12.00 10.69 10.45
C MET A 223 -12.62 12.08 10.53
N SER A 224 -13.94 12.17 10.57
CA SER A 224 -14.64 13.44 10.73
C SER A 224 -14.35 14.07 12.09
N LEU A 225 -14.35 13.28 13.17
CA LEU A 225 -14.00 13.76 14.50
C LEU A 225 -12.55 14.23 14.57
N ASP A 226 -11.58 13.46 14.02
CA ASP A 226 -10.18 13.88 13.90
C ASP A 226 -10.04 15.23 13.18
N SER A 227 -10.84 15.45 12.14
CA SER A 227 -10.86 16.70 11.38
C SER A 227 -11.36 17.88 12.24
N TYR A 228 -12.40 17.68 13.07
CA TYR A 228 -12.87 18.69 14.04
C TYR A 228 -11.80 19.00 15.07
N VAL A 229 -11.13 17.98 15.63
CA VAL A 229 -10.02 18.19 16.58
C VAL A 229 -8.93 19.03 15.94
N SER A 230 -8.53 18.71 14.73
CA SER A 230 -7.48 19.42 13.98
C SER A 230 -7.87 20.87 13.68
N LEU A 231 -9.14 21.09 13.25
CA LEU A 231 -9.66 22.42 12.98
C LEU A 231 -9.62 23.31 14.25
N PHE A 232 -10.20 22.83 15.34
CA PHE A 232 -10.23 23.59 16.60
C PHE A 232 -8.81 23.78 17.17
N ALA A 233 -7.90 22.83 16.99
CA ALA A 233 -6.50 22.98 17.40
C ALA A 233 -5.77 24.05 16.58
N LYS A 234 -6.04 24.17 15.27
CA LYS A 234 -5.53 25.27 14.42
C LYS A 234 -6.04 26.65 14.88
N GLU A 235 -7.30 26.72 15.30
CA GLU A 235 -7.91 27.92 15.88
C GLU A 235 -7.44 28.19 17.33
N LYS A 236 -6.55 27.35 17.88
CA LYS A 236 -6.10 27.38 19.28
C LYS A 236 -7.25 27.20 20.30
N ASN A 237 -8.39 26.69 19.86
CA ASN A 237 -9.52 26.35 20.71
C ASN A 237 -9.36 24.92 21.26
N TYR A 238 -8.39 24.78 22.16
CA TYR A 238 -8.06 23.46 22.71
C TYR A 238 -9.17 22.86 23.59
N GLU A 239 -10.08 23.68 24.11
CA GLU A 239 -11.21 23.21 24.90
C GLU A 239 -12.17 22.40 24.03
N LYS A 240 -12.60 22.94 22.90
CA LYS A 240 -13.43 22.22 21.93
C LYS A 240 -12.72 20.99 21.35
N SER A 241 -11.41 21.09 21.07
CA SER A 241 -10.65 19.91 20.65
C SER A 241 -10.73 18.77 21.68
N MET A 242 -10.61 19.10 22.96
CA MET A 242 -10.68 18.13 24.07
C MET A 242 -12.09 17.52 24.22
N GLU A 243 -13.14 18.30 24.01
CA GLU A 243 -14.52 17.80 24.02
C GLU A 243 -14.76 16.78 22.90
N VAL A 244 -14.25 17.04 21.68
CA VAL A 244 -14.33 16.09 20.58
C VAL A 244 -13.52 14.82 20.84
N LEU A 245 -12.30 14.97 21.38
CA LEU A 245 -11.48 13.81 21.76
C LEU A 245 -12.15 12.94 22.83
N ALA A 246 -12.87 13.55 23.77
CA ALA A 246 -13.65 12.82 24.77
C ALA A 246 -14.84 12.06 24.15
N LEU A 247 -15.43 12.56 23.05
CA LEU A 247 -16.42 11.83 22.27
C LEU A 247 -15.79 10.64 21.55
N GLU A 248 -14.58 10.80 20.98
CA GLU A 248 -13.84 9.70 20.35
C GLU A 248 -13.49 8.60 21.35
N GLU A 249 -13.04 8.94 22.56
CA GLU A 249 -12.79 7.93 23.61
C GLU A 249 -14.02 7.10 23.92
N LYS A 250 -15.19 7.74 24.05
CA LYS A 250 -16.46 7.02 24.26
C LYS A 250 -16.81 6.11 23.09
N LEU A 251 -16.63 6.58 21.86
CA LEU A 251 -16.85 5.80 20.65
C LEU A 251 -15.92 4.58 20.62
N ILE A 252 -14.63 4.76 20.92
CA ILE A 252 -13.64 3.70 20.99
C ILE A 252 -14.03 2.66 22.05
N GLU A 253 -14.50 3.10 23.20
CA GLU A 253 -14.94 2.24 24.30
C GLU A 253 -16.19 1.43 23.92
N ILE A 254 -17.24 2.10 23.39
CA ILE A 254 -18.51 1.47 23.01
C ILE A 254 -18.31 0.37 21.96
N PHE A 255 -17.45 0.64 20.96
CA PHE A 255 -17.18 -0.33 19.88
C PHE A 255 -15.99 -1.26 20.16
N GLY A 256 -15.27 -1.06 21.25
CA GLY A 256 -14.11 -1.87 21.62
C GLY A 256 -12.89 -1.75 20.71
N VAL A 257 -12.78 -0.70 19.91
CA VAL A 257 -11.80 -0.52 18.82
C VAL A 257 -10.52 0.24 19.23
N LYS A 258 -10.07 0.04 20.48
CA LYS A 258 -8.90 0.74 21.05
C LYS A 258 -7.62 0.49 20.25
N SER A 259 -7.38 -0.75 19.81
CA SER A 259 -6.18 -1.11 19.04
C SER A 259 -6.13 -0.46 17.65
N ILE A 260 -7.25 0.03 17.13
CA ILE A 260 -7.36 0.64 15.80
C ILE A 260 -7.35 2.16 15.91
N PHE A 261 -8.31 2.72 16.64
CA PHE A 261 -8.56 4.17 16.68
C PHE A 261 -7.88 4.88 17.86
N GLY A 262 -7.48 4.14 18.90
CA GLY A 262 -6.81 4.71 20.04
C GLY A 262 -5.46 5.36 19.73
N VAL A 263 -4.82 4.93 18.65
CA VAL A 263 -3.53 5.49 18.18
C VAL A 263 -3.68 6.97 17.86
N SER A 264 -4.54 7.34 16.88
CA SER A 264 -4.71 8.74 16.47
C SER A 264 -5.26 9.61 17.60
N THR A 265 -6.22 9.10 18.36
CA THR A 265 -6.82 9.84 19.49
C THR A 265 -5.77 10.18 20.56
N ASN A 266 -4.92 9.22 20.97
CA ASN A 266 -3.88 9.49 21.96
C ASN A 266 -2.78 10.38 21.39
N LEU A 267 -2.44 10.26 20.11
CA LEU A 267 -1.50 11.20 19.46
C LEU A 267 -2.02 12.63 19.54
N MET A 268 -3.29 12.87 19.17
CA MET A 268 -3.89 14.20 19.19
C MET A 268 -3.99 14.79 20.61
N TYR A 269 -4.34 13.99 21.61
CA TYR A 269 -4.28 14.40 23.02
C TYR A 269 -2.85 14.81 23.41
N GLY A 270 -1.86 13.96 23.10
CA GLY A 270 -0.46 14.23 23.38
C GLY A 270 0.03 15.52 22.75
N GLU A 271 -0.34 15.79 21.50
CA GLU A 271 0.02 17.05 20.81
C GLU A 271 -0.63 18.29 21.43
N ILE A 272 -1.90 18.20 21.84
CA ILE A 272 -2.58 19.32 22.50
C ILE A 272 -1.95 19.60 23.85
N TYR A 273 -1.66 18.57 24.66
CA TYR A 273 -1.01 18.76 25.95
C TYR A 273 0.45 19.22 25.80
N ALA A 274 1.17 18.78 24.77
CA ALA A 274 2.50 19.29 24.48
C ALA A 274 2.48 20.80 24.17
N LYS A 275 1.53 21.28 23.37
CA LYS A 275 1.33 22.72 23.11
C LYS A 275 1.02 23.52 24.40
N LYS A 276 0.35 22.89 25.38
CA LYS A 276 0.10 23.46 26.70
C LYS A 276 1.27 23.29 27.66
N LYS A 277 2.34 22.59 27.28
CA LYS A 277 3.49 22.20 28.11
C LYS A 277 3.10 21.45 29.40
N ASP A 278 2.01 20.69 29.34
CA ASP A 278 1.59 19.81 30.43
C ASP A 278 2.35 18.48 30.34
N THR A 279 3.51 18.43 31.00
CA THR A 279 4.42 17.26 30.99
C THR A 279 3.70 15.97 31.34
N LYS A 280 2.94 15.96 32.45
CA LYS A 280 2.30 14.75 32.93
C LYS A 280 1.32 14.18 31.93
N LYS A 281 0.37 14.98 31.45
CA LYS A 281 -0.66 14.54 30.53
C LYS A 281 -0.10 14.19 29.15
N THR A 282 0.93 14.92 28.68
CA THR A 282 1.61 14.58 27.45
C THR A 282 2.19 13.17 27.53
N LEU A 283 2.92 12.85 28.62
CA LEU A 283 3.51 11.52 28.82
C LEU A 283 2.45 10.44 28.98
N ASP A 284 1.37 10.70 29.74
CA ASP A 284 0.27 9.75 29.90
C ASP A 284 -0.32 9.33 28.55
N HIS A 285 -0.48 10.27 27.60
CA HIS A 285 -1.03 9.94 26.28
C HIS A 285 0.01 9.33 25.32
N ILE A 286 1.29 9.66 25.45
CA ILE A 286 2.38 8.99 24.72
C ILE A 286 2.44 7.51 25.14
N GLU A 287 2.32 7.19 26.42
CA GLU A 287 2.31 5.80 26.91
C GLU A 287 1.07 5.03 26.40
N LYS A 288 -0.12 5.63 26.48
CA LYS A 288 -1.34 5.03 25.93
C LYS A 288 -1.25 4.80 24.43
N LEU A 289 -0.58 5.69 23.70
CA LEU A 289 -0.31 5.52 22.27
C LEU A 289 0.56 4.29 22.02
N ILE A 290 1.64 4.09 22.79
CA ILE A 290 2.50 2.90 22.72
C ILE A 290 1.70 1.64 23.05
N GLU A 291 0.89 1.68 24.12
CA GLU A 291 0.02 0.55 24.47
C GLU A 291 -0.88 0.14 23.30
N CYS A 292 -1.48 1.10 22.58
CA CYS A 292 -2.31 0.80 21.41
C CYS A 292 -1.53 0.09 20.30
N TYR A 293 -0.26 0.46 20.07
CA TYR A 293 0.62 -0.25 19.13
C TYR A 293 1.04 -1.62 19.63
N GLU A 294 1.21 -1.80 20.95
CA GLU A 294 1.58 -3.08 21.55
C GLU A 294 0.42 -4.08 21.61
N MET A 295 -0.83 -3.61 21.57
CA MET A 295 -2.01 -4.48 21.55
C MET A 295 -2.00 -5.37 20.31
N GLU A 296 -2.39 -6.63 20.53
CA GLU A 296 -2.62 -7.53 19.40
C GLU A 296 -3.86 -7.05 18.63
N PHE A 297 -3.68 -6.92 17.33
CA PHE A 297 -4.74 -6.52 16.42
C PHE A 297 -5.61 -7.74 16.12
N ASN A 298 -6.61 -7.97 16.95
CA ASN A 298 -7.57 -9.05 16.78
C ASN A 298 -9.00 -8.53 16.94
N LEU A 299 -9.76 -8.55 15.85
CA LEU A 299 -11.17 -8.16 15.84
C LEU A 299 -12.13 -9.32 16.11
N ASP A 300 -11.64 -10.56 16.17
CA ASP A 300 -12.49 -11.74 16.33
C ASP A 300 -13.28 -11.77 17.66
N ASN A 301 -12.84 -10.98 18.63
CA ASN A 301 -13.51 -10.86 19.93
C ASN A 301 -14.61 -9.79 19.97
N TYR A 302 -14.83 -9.06 18.86
CA TYR A 302 -15.80 -7.97 18.81
C TYR A 302 -17.06 -8.38 18.05
N LEU A 303 -18.21 -8.26 18.72
CA LEU A 303 -19.52 -8.68 18.20
C LEU A 303 -19.82 -8.23 16.77
N LEU A 304 -19.43 -7.00 16.42
CA LEU A 304 -19.74 -6.39 15.11
C LEU A 304 -18.60 -6.48 14.10
N PHE A 305 -17.42 -6.95 14.49
CA PHE A 305 -16.22 -6.88 13.66
C PHE A 305 -15.48 -8.22 13.55
N ASP A 306 -16.01 -9.30 14.13
CA ASP A 306 -15.44 -10.61 14.00
C ASP A 306 -15.32 -11.02 12.52
N LYS A 307 -14.19 -11.61 12.14
CA LYS A 307 -13.88 -12.05 10.77
C LYS A 307 -13.72 -10.92 9.72
N ILE A 308 -13.70 -9.64 10.11
CA ILE A 308 -13.34 -8.59 9.16
C ILE A 308 -11.87 -8.80 8.76
N LYS A 309 -11.64 -8.96 7.47
CA LYS A 309 -10.28 -8.96 6.89
C LYS A 309 -9.86 -7.51 6.67
N LEU A 310 -9.27 -6.91 7.67
CA LEU A 310 -8.59 -5.62 7.44
C LEU A 310 -7.30 -5.89 6.69
N PHE A 311 -7.00 -5.04 5.72
CA PHE A 311 -5.67 -5.01 5.15
C PHE A 311 -4.70 -4.73 6.30
N SER A 312 -3.96 -5.74 6.75
CA SER A 312 -2.81 -5.55 7.65
C SER A 312 -1.89 -4.55 6.96
N GLY A 313 -1.52 -3.50 7.68
CA GLY A 313 -0.62 -2.48 7.14
C GLY A 313 0.62 -3.12 6.52
N VAL A 314 1.13 -2.50 5.46
CA VAL A 314 2.31 -3.00 4.74
C VAL A 314 3.53 -3.09 5.66
N HIS A 315 3.57 -2.26 6.72
CA HIS A 315 4.69 -2.16 7.64
C HIS A 315 4.53 -3.05 8.88
N SER A 316 5.66 -3.59 9.34
CA SER A 316 5.73 -4.35 10.59
C SER A 316 5.42 -3.46 11.79
N LYS A 317 5.02 -4.09 12.91
CA LYS A 317 4.84 -3.41 14.19
C LYS A 317 6.11 -2.65 14.61
N THR A 318 7.26 -3.26 14.40
CA THR A 318 8.57 -2.67 14.68
C THR A 318 8.79 -1.37 13.90
N TYR A 319 8.47 -1.36 12.60
CA TYR A 319 8.57 -0.17 11.76
C TYR A 319 7.70 0.99 12.27
N LEU A 320 6.48 0.70 12.70
CA LEU A 320 5.57 1.72 13.26
C LEU A 320 6.13 2.32 14.56
N LEU A 321 6.73 1.50 15.43
CA LEU A 321 7.35 1.96 16.68
C LEU A 321 8.61 2.81 16.42
N VAL A 322 9.41 2.45 15.41
CA VAL A 322 10.55 3.26 14.95
C VAL A 322 10.09 4.63 14.43
N SER A 323 9.03 4.66 13.63
CA SER A 323 8.45 5.91 13.11
C SER A 323 7.93 6.79 14.26
N MET A 324 7.35 6.18 15.29
CA MET A 324 6.92 6.88 16.50
C MET A 324 8.09 7.50 17.26
N LYS A 325 9.24 6.81 17.37
CA LYS A 325 10.44 7.38 17.98
C LYS A 325 10.85 8.67 17.28
N LYS A 326 10.86 8.70 15.94
CA LYS A 326 11.17 9.93 15.19
C LYS A 326 10.20 11.05 15.53
N LEU A 327 8.90 10.75 15.66
CA LEU A 327 7.89 11.73 16.06
C LEU A 327 8.20 12.35 17.43
N LEU A 328 8.67 11.54 18.40
CA LEU A 328 9.03 12.03 19.75
C LEU A 328 10.32 12.88 19.76
N LEU A 329 11.11 12.85 18.69
CA LEU A 329 12.29 13.72 18.54
C LEU A 329 11.95 15.13 18.01
N ASP A 330 10.70 15.40 17.62
CA ASP A 330 10.23 16.71 17.19
C ASP A 330 10.38 17.77 18.28
N ASP A 331 10.72 19.01 17.90
CA ASP A 331 10.98 20.16 18.81
C ASP A 331 9.80 20.45 19.74
N LYS A 332 8.57 20.09 19.34
CA LYS A 332 7.38 20.26 20.19
C LYS A 332 7.46 19.48 21.51
N TYR A 333 8.35 18.48 21.60
CA TYR A 333 8.58 17.67 22.80
C TYR A 333 9.88 18.02 23.54
N ASP A 334 10.63 19.05 23.14
CA ASP A 334 11.91 19.43 23.76
C ASP A 334 11.79 19.68 25.26
N PHE A 335 10.65 20.19 25.71
CA PHE A 335 10.40 20.43 27.13
C PHE A 335 10.32 19.14 27.98
N LEU A 336 10.31 17.96 27.33
CA LEU A 336 10.32 16.64 27.98
C LEU A 336 11.71 16.00 28.02
N ARG A 337 12.72 16.56 27.34
CA ARG A 337 14.05 15.94 27.17
C ARG A 337 14.76 15.60 28.50
N GLU A 338 14.52 16.38 29.53
CA GLU A 338 15.12 16.17 30.86
C GLU A 338 14.24 15.27 31.76
N ASP A 339 13.02 14.95 31.32
CA ASP A 339 12.12 14.11 32.10
C ASP A 339 12.54 12.64 32.03
N LYS A 340 12.69 12.01 33.21
CA LYS A 340 13.13 10.60 33.30
C LYS A 340 12.16 9.65 32.61
N ARG A 341 10.85 9.86 32.76
CA ARG A 341 9.80 9.02 32.17
C ARG A 341 9.84 9.09 30.65
N PHE A 342 10.08 10.31 30.10
CA PHE A 342 10.27 10.47 28.65
C PHE A 342 11.48 9.71 28.15
N ASN A 343 12.60 9.80 28.83
CA ASN A 343 13.83 9.09 28.46
C ASN A 343 13.67 7.57 28.56
N ASP A 344 12.94 7.07 29.56
CA ASP A 344 12.61 5.65 29.68
C ASP A 344 11.73 5.15 28.49
N ILE A 345 10.77 5.98 28.04
CA ILE A 345 9.93 5.72 26.86
C ILE A 345 10.80 5.64 25.59
N VAL A 346 11.65 6.63 25.35
CA VAL A 346 12.54 6.66 24.17
C VAL A 346 13.46 5.45 24.17
N LYS A 347 14.04 5.11 25.33
CA LYS A 347 14.90 3.93 25.46
C LYS A 347 14.13 2.62 25.15
N LYS A 348 12.90 2.47 25.64
CA LYS A 348 12.06 1.31 25.31
C LYS A 348 11.85 1.17 23.80
N LEU A 349 11.64 2.29 23.10
CA LEU A 349 11.50 2.29 21.63
C LEU A 349 12.83 1.96 20.91
N ASP A 350 13.99 2.32 21.50
CA ASP A 350 15.30 1.93 21.00
C ASP A 350 15.55 0.41 21.11
N ASP A 351 15.19 -0.17 22.26
CA ASP A 351 15.36 -1.61 22.52
C ASP A 351 14.52 -2.49 21.57
N ILE A 352 13.39 -1.96 21.05
CA ILE A 352 12.54 -2.64 20.06
C ILE A 352 13.11 -2.51 18.64
N SER A 353 13.93 -1.48 18.38
CA SER A 353 14.47 -1.14 17.07
C SER A 353 15.76 -1.90 16.72
N ASN A 354 16.40 -2.48 17.73
CA ASN A 354 17.59 -3.33 17.62
C ASN A 354 17.23 -4.82 17.68
#